data_b3a4629ec77bd2e6a1daeed5bce9d140
#
_entry.id   b3a4629ec77bd2e6a1daeed5bce9d140
#
_cell.length_a   1.000
_cell.length_b   1.000
_cell.length_c   1.000
_cell.angle_alpha   90.00
_cell.angle_beta   90.00
_cell.angle_gamma   90.00
#
_symmetry.space_group_name_H-M   'P 1'
#
loop_
_entity.id
_entity.type
_entity.pdbx_description
1 polymer ?
#
loop_
_entity_poly.entity_id
_entity_poly.type
_entity_poly.pdbx_seq_one_letter_code
_entity_poly.pdbx_strand_id
1 'polypeptide(L)'
;MNYLIKPIIFLFVFNVASAQYAVSNYSKAFQDSSRLNREILTEIYYPVPLQNEDISALDGPFPIILFGHGFLINWDTYQNLWDEFVPQGYIMVFPRTESGLNTDHQQFGWDLQFLVTKIQEEGDSNTSPIYNLVHNNTALMGHSMGGGASFLAADSLCVNNNNQLKTIIGLAVAESSSNGVSSITSALNVTIPALIISGSQDGVTPPDVHQLPIYNNLSSNYKTIISILGGGHCYFGNPNFFCDLGESASSNGISISRVEQQQVTFDFLNSW
;
A
#
# COMPACT_ATOMS: atom_id res chain seq x y z
N MET A 1 36.68 14.37 43.96
CA MET A 1 35.22 14.38 43.80
C MET A 1 34.90 13.39 42.67
N ASN A 2 34.61 12.14 43.04
CA ASN A 2 34.41 11.05 42.08
C ASN A 2 32.94 11.05 41.64
N TYR A 3 32.67 11.41 40.38
CA TYR A 3 31.34 11.26 39.78
C TYR A 3 31.12 9.81 39.38
N LEU A 4 30.23 9.12 40.06
CA LEU A 4 29.71 7.81 39.67
C LEU A 4 28.70 8.05 38.49
N ILE A 5 29.12 7.73 37.28
CA ILE A 5 28.21 7.66 36.13
C ILE A 5 27.44 6.34 36.24
N LYS A 6 26.15 6.41 36.58
CA LYS A 6 25.25 5.24 36.53
C LYS A 6 24.90 4.97 35.07
N PRO A 7 25.11 3.76 34.53
CA PRO A 7 24.64 3.43 33.21
C PRO A 7 23.11 3.39 33.21
N ILE A 8 22.49 4.16 32.29
CA ILE A 8 21.07 4.06 31.98
C ILE A 8 20.93 2.91 30.99
N ILE A 9 20.41 1.78 31.43
CA ILE A 9 20.06 0.65 30.56
C ILE A 9 18.70 0.98 29.95
N PHE A 10 18.67 1.31 28.64
CA PHE A 10 17.44 1.34 27.88
C PHE A 10 17.01 -0.10 27.57
N LEU A 11 15.98 -0.57 28.24
CA LEU A 11 15.31 -1.81 27.87
C LEU A 11 14.43 -1.51 26.65
N PHE A 12 14.85 -1.90 25.45
CA PHE A 12 13.98 -1.97 24.30
C PHE A 12 13.04 -3.17 24.50
N VAL A 13 11.79 -2.90 24.83
CA VAL A 13 10.73 -3.91 24.80
C VAL A 13 10.32 -4.03 23.33
N PHE A 14 10.82 -5.04 22.64
CA PHE A 14 10.27 -5.45 21.35
C PHE A 14 8.89 -6.06 21.63
N ASN A 15 7.82 -5.34 21.30
CA ASN A 15 6.52 -5.95 21.15
C ASN A 15 6.58 -6.79 19.88
N VAL A 16 6.77 -8.09 20.01
CA VAL A 16 6.50 -9.03 18.95
C VAL A 16 4.98 -9.10 18.86
N ALA A 17 4.39 -8.43 17.89
CA ALA A 17 2.98 -8.64 17.57
C ALA A 17 2.83 -10.12 17.20
N SER A 18 2.19 -10.90 18.06
CA SER A 18 1.82 -12.27 17.69
C SER A 18 0.71 -12.20 16.65
N ALA A 19 0.79 -13.02 15.60
CA ALA A 19 -0.29 -13.18 14.64
C ALA A 19 -1.59 -13.51 15.40
N GLN A 20 -2.58 -12.61 15.30
CA GLN A 20 -3.86 -12.76 15.98
C GLN A 20 -4.83 -13.60 15.15
N TYR A 21 -4.66 -13.61 13.80
CA TYR A 21 -5.54 -14.27 12.86
C TYR A 21 -4.74 -15.09 11.84
N ALA A 22 -5.40 -16.11 11.27
CA ALA A 22 -4.92 -16.79 10.07
C ALA A 22 -5.37 -16.01 8.81
N VAL A 23 -4.70 -16.27 7.70
CA VAL A 23 -4.98 -15.63 6.41
C VAL A 23 -5.86 -16.56 5.56
N SER A 24 -6.95 -16.01 5.03
CA SER A 24 -7.72 -16.64 3.94
C SER A 24 -7.81 -15.68 2.76
N ASN A 25 -8.16 -16.19 1.58
CA ASN A 25 -8.31 -15.35 0.40
C ASN A 25 -9.37 -15.87 -0.57
N TYR A 26 -9.85 -14.98 -1.43
CA TYR A 26 -10.65 -15.32 -2.62
C TYR A 26 -10.43 -14.28 -3.71
N SER A 27 -10.77 -14.66 -4.95
CA SER A 27 -10.76 -13.74 -6.10
C SER A 27 -12.19 -13.35 -6.44
N LYS A 28 -12.38 -12.08 -6.82
CA LYS A 28 -13.67 -11.55 -7.31
C LYS A 28 -13.46 -10.59 -8.47
N ALA A 29 -14.29 -10.71 -9.51
CA ALA A 29 -14.37 -9.76 -10.59
C ALA A 29 -15.49 -8.75 -10.28
N PHE A 30 -15.12 -7.48 -10.12
CA PHE A 30 -16.05 -6.36 -10.01
C PHE A 30 -16.30 -5.77 -11.38
N GLN A 31 -17.55 -5.29 -11.63
CA GLN A 31 -17.93 -4.69 -12.91
C GLN A 31 -18.21 -3.20 -12.72
N ASP A 32 -17.43 -2.36 -13.39
CA ASP A 32 -17.69 -0.91 -13.41
C ASP A 32 -18.58 -0.55 -14.61
N SER A 33 -19.88 -0.41 -14.36
CA SER A 33 -20.86 -0.09 -15.36
C SER A 33 -20.69 1.32 -15.96
N SER A 34 -20.04 2.23 -15.25
CA SER A 34 -19.76 3.59 -15.74
C SER A 34 -18.65 3.61 -16.81
N ARG A 35 -17.82 2.58 -16.85
CA ARG A 35 -16.71 2.40 -17.78
C ARG A 35 -16.91 1.18 -18.70
N LEU A 36 -18.04 1.12 -19.40
CA LEU A 36 -18.39 0.05 -20.37
C LEU A 36 -18.35 -1.37 -19.75
N ASN A 37 -18.79 -1.50 -18.50
CA ASN A 37 -18.70 -2.74 -17.73
C ASN A 37 -17.27 -3.28 -17.61
N ARG A 38 -16.30 -2.35 -17.40
CA ARG A 38 -14.92 -2.75 -17.17
C ARG A 38 -14.82 -3.74 -16.02
N GLU A 39 -14.25 -4.90 -16.31
CA GLU A 39 -13.99 -5.92 -15.33
C GLU A 39 -12.72 -5.62 -14.56
N ILE A 40 -12.81 -5.66 -13.23
CA ILE A 40 -11.69 -5.46 -12.30
C ILE A 40 -11.55 -6.73 -11.48
N LEU A 41 -10.76 -7.68 -11.98
CA LEU A 41 -10.42 -8.89 -11.24
C LEU A 41 -9.54 -8.51 -10.05
N THR A 42 -9.92 -8.96 -8.87
CA THR A 42 -9.35 -8.50 -7.61
C THR A 42 -9.11 -9.68 -6.67
N GLU A 43 -7.93 -9.73 -6.05
CA GLU A 43 -7.60 -10.66 -4.98
C GLU A 43 -7.88 -10.01 -3.63
N ILE A 44 -8.54 -10.73 -2.73
CA ILE A 44 -8.94 -10.24 -1.40
C ILE A 44 -8.42 -11.22 -0.36
N TYR A 45 -7.50 -10.75 0.49
CA TYR A 45 -6.94 -11.49 1.61
C TYR A 45 -7.54 -10.94 2.90
N TYR A 46 -8.02 -11.83 3.79
CA TYR A 46 -8.77 -11.40 4.97
C TYR A 46 -8.50 -12.31 6.18
N PRO A 47 -8.67 -11.76 7.41
CA PRO A 47 -8.49 -12.50 8.64
C PRO A 47 -9.54 -13.60 8.81
N VAL A 48 -9.09 -14.77 9.27
CA VAL A 48 -9.96 -15.85 9.74
C VAL A 48 -9.45 -16.35 11.09
N PRO A 49 -10.28 -17.03 11.91
CA PRO A 49 -9.83 -17.57 13.19
C PRO A 49 -8.63 -18.50 13.03
N LEU A 50 -7.76 -18.53 14.03
CA LEU A 50 -6.70 -19.53 14.09
C LEU A 50 -7.29 -20.95 14.15
N GLN A 51 -6.49 -21.94 13.77
CA GLN A 51 -6.93 -23.33 13.75
C GLN A 51 -7.49 -23.74 15.12
N ASN A 52 -8.71 -24.31 15.13
CA ASN A 52 -9.50 -24.71 16.29
C ASN A 52 -10.19 -23.59 17.08
N GLU A 53 -10.21 -22.37 16.58
CA GLU A 53 -11.01 -21.28 17.13
C GLU A 53 -12.33 -21.14 16.37
N ASP A 54 -13.37 -20.65 17.06
CA ASP A 54 -14.68 -20.39 16.44
C ASP A 54 -14.63 -19.04 15.69
N ILE A 55 -15.48 -18.88 14.67
CA ILE A 55 -15.62 -17.63 13.92
C ILE A 55 -15.98 -16.43 14.83
N SER A 56 -16.59 -16.71 15.98
CA SER A 56 -16.85 -15.72 17.04
C SER A 56 -15.57 -15.14 17.68
N ALA A 57 -14.40 -15.74 17.44
CA ALA A 57 -13.10 -15.22 17.87
C ALA A 57 -12.58 -14.04 17.00
N LEU A 58 -13.27 -13.68 15.91
CA LEU A 58 -12.92 -12.53 15.09
C LEU A 58 -13.43 -11.24 15.76
N ASP A 59 -12.51 -10.37 16.14
CA ASP A 59 -12.82 -9.05 16.72
C ASP A 59 -13.05 -7.95 15.67
N GLY A 60 -13.51 -8.33 14.46
CA GLY A 60 -13.85 -7.39 13.41
C GLY A 60 -14.93 -6.36 13.79
N PRO A 61 -15.27 -5.42 12.92
CA PRO A 61 -14.86 -5.34 11.52
C PRO A 61 -13.44 -4.80 11.32
N PHE A 62 -12.79 -5.20 10.21
CA PHE A 62 -11.41 -4.93 9.89
C PHE A 62 -11.27 -3.81 8.86
N PRO A 63 -10.30 -2.88 9.03
CA PRO A 63 -9.99 -1.87 8.03
C PRO A 63 -9.38 -2.47 6.77
N ILE A 64 -9.52 -1.74 5.66
CA ILE A 64 -9.05 -2.16 4.33
C ILE A 64 -7.74 -1.48 4.01
N ILE A 65 -6.80 -2.24 3.42
CA ILE A 65 -5.66 -1.74 2.67
C ILE A 65 -5.87 -2.14 1.20
N LEU A 66 -6.20 -1.17 0.36
CA LEU A 66 -6.32 -1.35 -1.08
C LEU A 66 -4.98 -1.00 -1.73
N PHE A 67 -4.34 -1.98 -2.40
CA PHE A 67 -2.97 -1.89 -2.85
C PHE A 67 -2.84 -1.87 -4.38
N GLY A 68 -2.18 -0.85 -4.92
CA GLY A 68 -1.79 -0.74 -6.32
C GLY A 68 -0.39 -1.32 -6.56
N HIS A 69 -0.28 -2.29 -7.46
CA HIS A 69 0.99 -2.94 -7.83
C HIS A 69 1.85 -2.10 -8.79
N GLY A 70 3.14 -2.40 -8.88
CA GLY A 70 4.07 -1.75 -9.81
C GLY A 70 3.92 -2.23 -11.27
N PHE A 71 4.56 -1.52 -12.20
CA PHE A 71 4.59 -1.86 -13.63
C PHE A 71 5.25 -3.23 -13.85
N LEU A 72 4.59 -4.12 -14.58
CA LEU A 72 5.02 -5.51 -14.82
C LEU A 72 5.25 -6.33 -13.54
N ILE A 73 4.65 -5.92 -12.44
CA ILE A 73 4.70 -6.62 -11.16
C ILE A 73 3.30 -7.12 -10.84
N ASN A 74 3.14 -8.41 -10.61
CA ASN A 74 1.87 -8.98 -10.20
C ASN A 74 1.62 -8.77 -8.70
N TRP A 75 0.37 -8.91 -8.28
CA TRP A 75 -0.03 -8.78 -6.87
C TRP A 75 0.71 -9.75 -5.94
N ASP A 76 1.01 -10.96 -6.40
CA ASP A 76 1.67 -12.03 -5.64
C ASP A 76 3.11 -11.69 -5.22
N THR A 77 3.75 -10.77 -5.91
CA THR A 77 5.04 -10.19 -5.51
C THR A 77 4.96 -9.50 -4.14
N TYR A 78 3.76 -9.06 -3.73
CA TYR A 78 3.54 -8.36 -2.47
C TYR A 78 3.01 -9.27 -1.35
N GLN A 79 3.31 -10.57 -1.42
CA GLN A 79 2.97 -11.53 -0.39
C GLN A 79 3.45 -11.10 1.01
N ASN A 80 4.63 -10.51 1.09
CA ASN A 80 5.18 -9.97 2.33
C ASN A 80 4.24 -8.98 3.03
N LEU A 81 3.42 -8.21 2.27
CA LEU A 81 2.47 -7.26 2.86
C LEU A 81 1.24 -7.96 3.45
N TRP A 82 0.62 -8.91 2.73
CA TRP A 82 -0.53 -9.59 3.33
C TRP A 82 -0.15 -10.56 4.44
N ASP A 83 1.05 -11.15 4.38
CA ASP A 83 1.58 -11.98 5.47
C ASP A 83 1.86 -11.16 6.74
N GLU A 84 2.16 -9.86 6.58
CA GLU A 84 2.36 -8.92 7.70
C GLU A 84 1.02 -8.41 8.24
N PHE A 85 0.13 -7.87 7.38
CA PHE A 85 -1.00 -7.07 7.84
C PHE A 85 -2.29 -7.88 8.08
N VAL A 86 -2.55 -8.95 7.32
CA VAL A 86 -3.80 -9.71 7.51
C VAL A 86 -3.85 -10.40 8.86
N PRO A 87 -2.76 -11.03 9.37
CA PRO A 87 -2.74 -11.58 10.73
C PRO A 87 -2.92 -10.54 11.85
N GLN A 88 -2.72 -9.26 11.55
CA GLN A 88 -2.91 -8.14 12.48
C GLN A 88 -4.34 -7.55 12.42
N GLY A 89 -5.23 -8.09 11.58
CA GLY A 89 -6.61 -7.64 11.48
C GLY A 89 -6.86 -6.61 10.39
N TYR A 90 -6.18 -6.69 9.26
CA TYR A 90 -6.47 -5.90 8.07
C TYR A 90 -7.00 -6.78 6.94
N ILE A 91 -7.88 -6.22 6.11
CA ILE A 91 -8.26 -6.83 4.82
C ILE A 91 -7.39 -6.20 3.74
N MET A 92 -6.64 -7.01 2.99
CA MET A 92 -5.82 -6.53 1.88
C MET A 92 -6.46 -6.86 0.54
N VAL A 93 -6.49 -5.86 -0.35
CA VAL A 93 -7.20 -5.91 -1.63
C VAL A 93 -6.26 -5.52 -2.76
N PHE A 94 -6.13 -6.38 -3.77
CA PHE A 94 -5.20 -6.20 -4.89
C PHE A 94 -5.94 -6.31 -6.23
N PRO A 95 -6.24 -5.20 -6.93
CA PRO A 95 -6.69 -5.28 -8.32
C PRO A 95 -5.57 -5.83 -9.21
N ARG A 96 -5.94 -6.67 -10.18
CA ARG A 96 -5.02 -7.31 -11.14
C ARG A 96 -5.01 -6.63 -12.50
N THR A 97 -5.72 -5.52 -12.63
CA THR A 97 -5.76 -4.72 -13.86
C THR A 97 -4.45 -3.97 -14.07
N GLU A 98 -4.18 -3.53 -15.28
CA GLU A 98 -2.97 -2.78 -15.67
C GLU A 98 -1.63 -3.51 -15.37
N SER A 99 -1.63 -4.86 -15.40
CA SER A 99 -0.44 -5.67 -15.12
C SER A 99 0.42 -5.98 -16.36
N GLY A 100 -0.02 -5.56 -17.56
CA GLY A 100 0.67 -5.81 -18.84
C GLY A 100 1.69 -4.76 -19.25
N LEU A 101 2.15 -4.85 -20.51
CA LEU A 101 3.07 -3.86 -21.12
C LEU A 101 2.40 -2.54 -21.46
N ASN A 102 1.13 -2.56 -21.81
CA ASN A 102 0.35 -1.39 -22.19
C ASN A 102 -0.55 -0.99 -21.02
N THR A 103 0.02 -0.32 -20.03
CA THR A 103 -0.70 0.15 -18.85
C THR A 103 -1.24 1.55 -19.05
N ASP A 104 -2.42 1.81 -18.51
CA ASP A 104 -3.01 3.14 -18.40
C ASP A 104 -3.12 3.52 -16.92
N HIS A 105 -2.27 4.44 -16.48
CA HIS A 105 -2.20 4.88 -15.09
C HIS A 105 -3.51 5.54 -14.62
N GLN A 106 -4.23 6.22 -15.52
CA GLN A 106 -5.52 6.81 -15.20
C GLN A 106 -6.58 5.73 -14.99
N GLN A 107 -6.61 4.70 -15.86
CA GLN A 107 -7.52 3.57 -15.68
C GLN A 107 -7.25 2.85 -14.37
N PHE A 108 -5.98 2.66 -14.03
CA PHE A 108 -5.61 2.04 -12.75
C PHE A 108 -6.03 2.89 -11.55
N GLY A 109 -5.86 4.21 -11.62
CA GLY A 109 -6.36 5.13 -10.61
C GLY A 109 -7.89 5.04 -10.44
N TRP A 110 -8.64 4.96 -11.54
CA TRP A 110 -10.09 4.77 -11.49
C TRP A 110 -10.49 3.40 -10.95
N ASP A 111 -9.74 2.33 -11.23
CA ASP A 111 -9.98 1.01 -10.66
C ASP A 111 -9.81 1.03 -9.13
N LEU A 112 -8.74 1.66 -8.64
CA LEU A 112 -8.50 1.85 -7.21
C LEU A 112 -9.62 2.70 -6.57
N GLN A 113 -9.99 3.82 -7.19
CA GLN A 113 -11.09 4.68 -6.72
C GLN A 113 -12.40 3.90 -6.61
N PHE A 114 -12.75 3.14 -7.63
CA PHE A 114 -13.97 2.33 -7.67
C PHE A 114 -14.00 1.28 -6.56
N LEU A 115 -12.88 0.58 -6.34
CA LEU A 115 -12.78 -0.48 -5.34
C LEU A 115 -12.91 0.03 -3.90
N VAL A 116 -12.56 1.28 -3.58
CA VAL A 116 -12.77 1.86 -2.25
C VAL A 116 -14.23 1.70 -1.81
N THR A 117 -15.19 1.95 -2.71
CA THR A 117 -16.61 1.78 -2.40
C THR A 117 -17.07 0.32 -2.57
N LYS A 118 -16.60 -0.39 -3.59
CA LYS A 118 -17.08 -1.74 -3.89
C LYS A 118 -16.70 -2.79 -2.87
N ILE A 119 -15.57 -2.65 -2.19
CA ILE A 119 -15.20 -3.55 -1.09
C ILE A 119 -16.09 -3.30 0.15
N GLN A 120 -16.57 -2.08 0.38
CA GLN A 120 -17.56 -1.83 1.43
C GLN A 120 -18.88 -2.51 1.10
N GLU A 121 -19.39 -2.36 -0.13
CA GLU A 121 -20.59 -3.06 -0.60
C GLU A 121 -20.45 -4.60 -0.54
N GLU A 122 -19.24 -5.12 -0.79
CA GLU A 122 -18.91 -6.53 -0.64
C GLU A 122 -19.03 -6.99 0.80
N GLY A 123 -18.59 -6.18 1.76
CA GLY A 123 -18.75 -6.42 3.20
C GLY A 123 -20.21 -6.43 3.66
N ASP A 124 -21.11 -5.75 2.96
CA ASP A 124 -22.55 -5.72 3.25
C ASP A 124 -23.32 -6.90 2.60
N SER A 125 -22.67 -7.66 1.70
CA SER A 125 -23.30 -8.76 0.97
C SER A 125 -23.27 -10.06 1.78
N ASN A 126 -24.43 -10.61 2.12
CA ASN A 126 -24.54 -11.87 2.90
C ASN A 126 -24.04 -13.13 2.17
N THR A 127 -23.67 -13.01 0.91
CA THR A 127 -23.05 -14.09 0.12
C THR A 127 -21.53 -13.95 0.05
N SER A 128 -20.97 -12.88 0.59
CA SER A 128 -19.54 -12.62 0.58
C SER A 128 -18.79 -13.34 1.71
N PRO A 129 -17.58 -13.85 1.46
CA PRO A 129 -16.71 -14.37 2.52
C PRO A 129 -16.33 -13.34 3.59
N ILE A 130 -16.40 -12.02 3.26
CA ILE A 130 -16.09 -10.93 4.19
C ILE A 130 -17.34 -10.22 4.72
N TYR A 131 -18.50 -10.88 4.67
CA TYR A 131 -19.76 -10.34 5.19
C TYR A 131 -19.64 -9.96 6.67
N ASN A 132 -20.03 -8.71 7.01
CA ASN A 132 -19.90 -8.11 8.35
C ASN A 132 -18.45 -7.99 8.89
N LEU A 133 -17.42 -8.26 8.07
CA LEU A 133 -16.04 -8.16 8.49
C LEU A 133 -15.36 -6.84 8.06
N VAL A 134 -16.02 -6.02 7.26
CA VAL A 134 -15.43 -4.81 6.66
C VAL A 134 -15.72 -3.57 7.49
N HIS A 135 -14.67 -2.90 7.97
CA HIS A 135 -14.77 -1.60 8.62
C HIS A 135 -14.80 -0.47 7.58
N ASN A 136 -15.56 0.60 7.86
CA ASN A 136 -15.69 1.77 6.97
C ASN A 136 -14.43 2.66 6.94
N ASN A 137 -13.24 2.06 6.95
CA ASN A 137 -11.96 2.76 6.83
C ASN A 137 -11.10 2.06 5.80
N THR A 138 -10.63 2.81 4.80
CA THR A 138 -9.74 2.32 3.75
C THR A 138 -8.47 3.14 3.71
N ALA A 139 -7.32 2.47 3.66
CA ALA A 139 -6.05 3.03 3.24
C ALA A 139 -5.85 2.72 1.76
N LEU A 140 -5.46 3.71 0.95
CA LEU A 140 -4.86 3.47 -0.34
C LEU A 140 -3.35 3.31 -0.14
N MET A 141 -2.80 2.19 -0.60
CA MET A 141 -1.36 1.94 -0.60
C MET A 141 -0.94 1.54 -2.01
N GLY A 142 0.27 1.88 -2.42
CA GLY A 142 0.77 1.41 -3.71
C GLY A 142 2.27 1.55 -3.86
N HIS A 143 2.84 0.70 -4.71
CA HIS A 143 4.24 0.69 -5.05
C HIS A 143 4.45 1.20 -6.48
N SER A 144 5.47 2.04 -6.68
CA SER A 144 5.88 2.49 -8.02
C SER A 144 4.71 3.09 -8.82
N MET A 145 4.37 2.54 -9.99
CA MET A 145 3.20 2.89 -10.81
C MET A 145 1.90 2.87 -10.00
N GLY A 146 1.67 1.82 -9.20
CA GLY A 146 0.49 1.71 -8.35
C GLY A 146 0.45 2.76 -7.24
N GLY A 147 1.61 3.19 -6.75
CA GLY A 147 1.72 4.35 -5.87
C GLY A 147 1.22 5.62 -6.54
N GLY A 148 1.70 5.91 -7.76
CA GLY A 148 1.22 7.04 -8.55
C GLY A 148 -0.29 6.98 -8.84
N ALA A 149 -0.79 5.81 -9.26
CA ALA A 149 -2.22 5.58 -9.49
C ALA A 149 -3.06 5.79 -8.21
N SER A 150 -2.50 5.46 -7.03
CA SER A 150 -3.16 5.72 -5.74
C SER A 150 -3.35 7.22 -5.48
N PHE A 151 -2.38 8.07 -5.87
CA PHE A 151 -2.52 9.53 -5.77
C PHE A 151 -3.57 10.07 -6.75
N LEU A 152 -3.68 9.52 -7.98
CA LEU A 152 -4.76 9.87 -8.91
C LEU A 152 -6.14 9.50 -8.33
N ALA A 153 -6.27 8.33 -7.70
CA ALA A 153 -7.49 7.90 -7.05
C ALA A 153 -7.84 8.79 -5.83
N ALA A 154 -6.84 9.08 -4.99
CA ALA A 154 -7.03 9.90 -3.78
C ALA A 154 -7.44 11.33 -4.11
N ASP A 155 -6.93 11.95 -5.18
CA ASP A 155 -7.35 13.25 -5.69
C ASP A 155 -8.87 13.27 -5.88
N SER A 156 -9.40 12.38 -6.71
CA SER A 156 -10.83 12.29 -6.99
C SER A 156 -11.66 12.01 -5.73
N LEU A 157 -11.20 11.11 -4.87
CA LEU A 157 -11.90 10.77 -3.61
C LEU A 157 -11.93 11.94 -2.64
N CYS A 158 -10.83 12.69 -2.50
CA CYS A 158 -10.76 13.86 -1.63
C CYS A 158 -11.63 15.00 -2.15
N VAL A 159 -11.60 15.30 -3.46
CA VAL A 159 -12.43 16.32 -4.10
C VAL A 159 -13.93 16.01 -3.91
N ASN A 160 -14.31 14.72 -3.97
CA ASN A 160 -15.67 14.27 -3.77
C ASN A 160 -16.04 14.03 -2.28
N ASN A 161 -15.17 14.40 -1.34
CA ASN A 161 -15.37 14.24 0.11
C ASN A 161 -15.71 12.79 0.51
N ASN A 162 -15.03 11.81 -0.10
CA ASN A 162 -15.20 10.41 0.27
C ASN A 162 -14.77 10.20 1.74
N ASN A 163 -15.68 9.68 2.55
CA ASN A 163 -15.45 9.49 3.98
C ASN A 163 -14.88 8.11 4.35
N GLN A 164 -14.71 7.21 3.38
CA GLN A 164 -14.15 5.88 3.57
C GLN A 164 -12.61 5.91 3.49
N LEU A 165 -12.05 6.75 2.61
CA LEU A 165 -10.61 6.92 2.49
C LEU A 165 -10.05 7.69 3.68
N LYS A 166 -9.10 7.09 4.43
CA LYS A 166 -8.52 7.65 5.66
C LYS A 166 -7.08 8.07 5.53
N THR A 167 -6.31 7.37 4.73
CA THR A 167 -4.88 7.64 4.53
C THR A 167 -4.41 7.14 3.17
N ILE A 168 -3.30 7.72 2.70
CA ILE A 168 -2.60 7.24 1.52
C ILE A 168 -1.14 6.94 1.87
N ILE A 169 -0.63 5.82 1.34
CA ILE A 169 0.72 5.35 1.57
C ILE A 169 1.38 5.04 0.23
N GLY A 170 2.49 5.68 -0.05
CA GLY A 170 3.26 5.46 -1.27
C GLY A 170 4.61 4.82 -0.99
N LEU A 171 4.89 3.68 -1.64
CA LEU A 171 6.16 2.99 -1.59
C LEU A 171 6.90 3.23 -2.91
N ALA A 172 8.04 3.89 -2.89
CA ALA A 172 8.82 4.25 -4.09
C ALA A 172 7.93 4.78 -5.25
N VAL A 173 7.06 5.73 -4.95
CA VAL A 173 5.99 6.21 -5.85
C VAL A 173 6.57 6.71 -7.17
N ALA A 174 6.02 6.24 -8.29
CA ALA A 174 6.30 6.79 -9.60
C ALA A 174 5.38 7.98 -9.91
N GLU A 175 5.92 9.03 -10.51
CA GLU A 175 5.08 10.05 -11.16
C GLU A 175 4.31 9.43 -12.33
N SER A 176 3.01 9.57 -12.30
CA SER A 176 2.11 9.09 -13.37
C SER A 176 1.77 10.25 -14.30
N SER A 177 2.68 10.55 -15.24
CA SER A 177 2.56 11.70 -16.14
C SER A 177 2.09 11.35 -17.57
N SER A 178 1.59 10.13 -17.78
CA SER A 178 1.07 9.70 -19.06
C SER A 178 -0.39 10.16 -19.29
N ASN A 179 -0.78 10.31 -20.56
CA ASN A 179 -2.17 10.62 -20.95
C ASN A 179 -2.75 11.89 -20.30
N GLY A 180 -1.91 12.88 -19.96
CA GLY A 180 -2.35 14.15 -19.39
C GLY A 180 -2.69 14.11 -17.90
N VAL A 181 -2.38 13.02 -17.19
CA VAL A 181 -2.51 12.91 -15.73
C VAL A 181 -1.16 13.13 -15.05
N SER A 182 -1.17 13.55 -13.79
CA SER A 182 0.03 13.77 -12.99
C SER A 182 -0.26 13.50 -11.51
N SER A 183 0.47 12.55 -10.93
CA SER A 183 0.40 12.27 -9.49
C SER A 183 0.92 13.45 -8.67
N ILE A 184 1.88 14.21 -9.19
CA ILE A 184 2.37 15.45 -8.57
C ILE A 184 1.26 16.49 -8.49
N THR A 185 0.50 16.67 -9.58
CA THR A 185 -0.63 17.61 -9.60
C THR A 185 -1.78 17.11 -8.72
N SER A 186 -2.10 15.82 -8.77
CA SER A 186 -3.14 15.20 -7.95
C SER A 186 -2.88 15.34 -6.44
N ALA A 187 -1.62 15.35 -6.03
CA ALA A 187 -1.26 15.57 -4.63
C ALA A 187 -1.77 16.91 -4.06
N LEU A 188 -2.02 17.93 -4.89
CA LEU A 188 -2.60 19.21 -4.49
C LEU A 188 -4.00 19.10 -3.88
N ASN A 189 -4.74 18.06 -4.21
CA ASN A 189 -6.08 17.82 -3.68
C ASN A 189 -6.12 16.76 -2.56
N VAL A 190 -4.99 16.12 -2.25
CA VAL A 190 -4.89 15.12 -1.18
C VAL A 190 -4.76 15.83 0.16
N THR A 191 -5.85 15.81 0.94
CA THR A 191 -5.96 16.47 2.25
C THR A 191 -5.92 15.51 3.44
N ILE A 192 -6.03 14.21 3.20
CA ILE A 192 -5.95 13.15 4.20
C ILE A 192 -4.49 12.87 4.60
N PRO A 193 -4.24 12.21 5.75
CA PRO A 193 -2.90 11.77 6.14
C PRO A 193 -2.17 11.03 5.01
N ALA A 194 -0.89 11.34 4.80
CA ALA A 194 -0.10 10.81 3.69
C ALA A 194 1.31 10.42 4.12
N LEU A 195 1.69 9.16 3.87
CA LEU A 195 3.03 8.62 4.09
C LEU A 195 3.67 8.26 2.75
N ILE A 196 4.91 8.69 2.54
CA ILE A 196 5.73 8.27 1.39
C ILE A 196 7.00 7.62 1.93
N ILE A 197 7.33 6.42 1.48
CA ILE A 197 8.57 5.72 1.82
C ILE A 197 9.37 5.50 0.54
N SER A 198 10.62 5.95 0.53
CA SER A 198 11.55 5.91 -0.61
C SER A 198 12.79 5.13 -0.25
N GLY A 199 13.40 4.44 -1.22
CA GLY A 199 14.79 3.99 -1.13
C GLY A 199 15.74 5.11 -1.56
N SER A 200 16.78 5.41 -0.76
CA SER A 200 17.70 6.50 -1.10
C SER A 200 18.58 6.21 -2.32
N GLN A 201 18.64 4.96 -2.76
CA GLN A 201 19.39 4.49 -3.93
C GLN A 201 18.46 4.05 -5.07
N ASP A 202 17.19 4.43 -5.01
CA ASP A 202 16.20 4.15 -6.06
C ASP A 202 16.55 4.93 -7.34
N GLY A 203 17.03 4.22 -8.35
CA GLY A 203 17.32 4.77 -9.68
C GLY A 203 16.21 4.50 -10.70
N VAL A 204 15.19 3.71 -10.33
CA VAL A 204 14.01 3.46 -11.18
C VAL A 204 13.05 4.64 -11.09
N THR A 205 12.74 5.06 -9.87
CA THR A 205 11.97 6.27 -9.58
C THR A 205 12.74 7.17 -8.61
N PRO A 206 13.76 7.89 -9.09
CA PRO A 206 14.60 8.73 -8.21
C PRO A 206 13.77 9.64 -7.31
N PRO A 207 14.04 9.66 -5.99
CA PRO A 207 13.20 10.38 -5.02
C PRO A 207 13.04 11.87 -5.30
N ASP A 208 14.06 12.51 -5.81
CA ASP A 208 14.08 13.95 -6.15
C ASP A 208 13.19 14.29 -7.37
N VAL A 209 12.96 13.32 -8.26
CA VAL A 209 12.15 13.49 -9.48
C VAL A 209 10.68 13.06 -9.25
N HIS A 210 10.46 12.07 -8.39
CA HIS A 210 9.15 11.44 -8.21
C HIS A 210 8.53 11.73 -6.83
N GLN A 211 9.11 11.21 -5.76
CA GLN A 211 8.48 11.24 -4.43
C GLN A 211 8.51 12.62 -3.77
N LEU A 212 9.62 13.34 -3.85
CA LEU A 212 9.73 14.68 -3.25
C LEU A 212 8.78 15.70 -3.89
N PRO A 213 8.62 15.77 -5.22
CA PRO A 213 7.62 16.64 -5.84
C PRO A 213 6.19 16.30 -5.42
N ILE A 214 5.82 15.02 -5.33
CA ILE A 214 4.50 14.60 -4.83
C ILE A 214 4.34 15.05 -3.38
N TYR A 215 5.30 14.75 -2.50
CA TYR A 215 5.28 15.16 -1.11
C TYR A 215 5.14 16.66 -0.91
N ASN A 216 5.89 17.45 -1.68
CA ASN A 216 5.87 18.91 -1.58
C ASN A 216 4.50 19.51 -1.97
N ASN A 217 3.80 18.86 -2.91
CA ASN A 217 2.48 19.29 -3.38
C ASN A 217 1.32 18.81 -2.52
N LEU A 218 1.53 17.88 -1.57
CA LEU A 218 0.46 17.41 -0.67
C LEU A 218 -0.14 18.55 0.12
N SER A 219 -1.46 18.69 0.06
CA SER A 219 -2.25 19.64 0.86
C SER A 219 -2.58 19.13 2.26
N SER A 220 -2.22 17.88 2.57
CA SER A 220 -2.39 17.31 3.90
C SER A 220 -1.59 18.06 4.96
N ASN A 221 -2.22 18.30 6.13
CA ASN A 221 -1.54 18.80 7.33
C ASN A 221 -0.73 17.70 8.05
N TYR A 222 -0.99 16.43 7.74
CA TYR A 222 -0.35 15.26 8.31
C TYR A 222 0.35 14.50 7.17
N LYS A 223 1.56 14.89 6.85
CA LYS A 223 2.34 14.25 5.78
C LYS A 223 3.75 13.92 6.25
N THR A 224 4.21 12.73 5.92
CA THR A 224 5.55 12.24 6.25
C THR A 224 6.20 11.67 5.01
N ILE A 225 7.49 11.96 4.81
CA ILE A 225 8.33 11.28 3.84
C ILE A 225 9.52 10.65 4.57
N ILE A 226 9.80 9.39 4.25
CA ILE A 226 10.89 8.60 4.84
C ILE A 226 11.81 8.17 3.71
N SER A 227 13.11 8.35 3.90
CA SER A 227 14.14 7.85 3.00
C SER A 227 14.91 6.74 3.70
N ILE A 228 14.76 5.50 3.22
CA ILE A 228 15.51 4.35 3.72
C ILE A 228 16.92 4.40 3.13
N LEU A 229 17.90 4.68 3.99
CA LEU A 229 19.30 4.82 3.56
C LEU A 229 19.84 3.50 3.01
N GLY A 230 20.40 3.56 1.80
CA GLY A 230 20.89 2.39 1.08
C GLY A 230 19.81 1.51 0.47
N GLY A 231 18.54 1.91 0.60
CA GLY A 231 17.41 1.17 0.05
C GLY A 231 17.20 1.40 -1.45
N GLY A 232 16.60 0.41 -2.14
CA GLY A 232 16.29 0.42 -3.56
C GLY A 232 14.80 0.53 -3.85
N HIS A 233 14.46 0.43 -5.15
CA HIS A 233 13.09 0.49 -5.66
C HIS A 233 12.30 -0.80 -5.38
N CYS A 234 12.88 -1.94 -5.77
CA CYS A 234 12.17 -3.22 -5.83
C CYS A 234 12.11 -3.97 -4.49
N TYR A 235 12.77 -3.46 -3.46
CA TYR A 235 12.89 -4.15 -2.17
C TYR A 235 11.67 -4.00 -1.26
N PHE A 236 10.63 -3.29 -1.70
CA PHE A 236 9.34 -3.23 -1.00
C PHE A 236 8.48 -4.49 -1.17
N GLY A 237 8.71 -5.26 -2.25
CA GLY A 237 8.06 -6.54 -2.51
C GLY A 237 9.05 -7.72 -2.49
N ASN A 238 8.54 -8.92 -2.73
CA ASN A 238 9.35 -10.12 -2.93
C ASN A 238 10.15 -10.03 -4.26
N PRO A 239 11.15 -10.89 -4.49
CA PRO A 239 11.91 -10.88 -5.75
C PRO A 239 11.00 -10.96 -6.98
N ASN A 240 11.22 -10.06 -7.94
CA ASN A 240 10.49 -10.02 -9.21
C ASN A 240 11.49 -9.75 -10.34
N PHE A 241 11.51 -10.61 -11.34
CA PHE A 241 12.51 -10.56 -12.42
C PHE A 241 12.55 -9.21 -13.15
N PHE A 242 11.40 -8.66 -13.53
CA PHE A 242 11.35 -7.40 -14.28
C PHE A 242 11.74 -6.19 -13.43
N CYS A 243 11.28 -6.16 -12.19
CA CYS A 243 11.64 -5.10 -11.26
C CYS A 243 13.15 -5.14 -10.95
N ASP A 244 13.67 -6.31 -10.57
CA ASP A 244 15.07 -6.48 -10.20
C ASP A 244 16.03 -6.21 -11.39
N LEU A 245 15.60 -6.52 -12.63
CA LEU A 245 16.34 -6.16 -13.84
C LEU A 245 16.37 -4.64 -14.06
N GLY A 246 15.24 -3.96 -13.92
CA GLY A 246 15.16 -2.49 -14.02
C GLY A 246 16.00 -1.82 -12.94
N GLU A 247 15.93 -2.30 -11.71
CA GLU A 247 16.73 -1.78 -10.60
C GLU A 247 18.22 -1.97 -10.81
N SER A 248 18.65 -3.16 -11.23
CA SER A 248 20.07 -3.43 -11.50
C SER A 248 20.65 -2.58 -12.61
N ALA A 249 19.82 -2.11 -13.54
CA ALA A 249 20.22 -1.23 -14.64
C ALA A 249 20.27 0.25 -14.27
N SER A 250 19.51 0.68 -13.28
CA SER A 250 19.31 2.11 -12.97
C SER A 250 19.76 2.51 -11.56
N SER A 251 19.71 1.60 -10.58
CA SER A 251 20.09 1.89 -9.20
C SER A 251 21.55 1.55 -8.92
N ASN A 252 22.25 2.44 -8.24
CA ASN A 252 23.63 2.24 -7.84
C ASN A 252 23.78 2.49 -6.34
N GLY A 253 24.53 1.62 -5.66
CA GLY A 253 24.87 1.83 -4.25
C GLY A 253 23.81 1.33 -3.26
N ILE A 254 22.91 0.44 -3.68
CA ILE A 254 22.04 -0.28 -2.74
C ILE A 254 22.95 -1.03 -1.76
N SER A 255 22.79 -0.79 -0.47
CA SER A 255 23.69 -1.24 0.58
C SER A 255 23.01 -1.97 1.72
N ILE A 256 21.69 -2.12 1.66
CA ILE A 256 20.91 -2.95 2.58
C ILE A 256 20.27 -4.11 1.81
N SER A 257 19.97 -5.18 2.51
CA SER A 257 19.25 -6.32 1.94
C SER A 257 17.75 -6.01 1.78
N ARG A 258 17.06 -6.80 0.95
CA ARG A 258 15.61 -6.74 0.79
C ARG A 258 14.90 -6.97 2.13
N VAL A 259 15.38 -7.92 2.93
CA VAL A 259 14.80 -8.23 4.25
C VAL A 259 14.92 -7.04 5.20
N GLU A 260 16.08 -6.38 5.24
CA GLU A 260 16.27 -5.17 6.06
C GLU A 260 15.37 -4.04 5.61
N GLN A 261 15.26 -3.79 4.29
CA GLN A 261 14.35 -2.76 3.78
C GLN A 261 12.89 -3.05 4.11
N GLN A 262 12.44 -4.31 3.95
CA GLN A 262 11.09 -4.71 4.32
C GLN A 262 10.82 -4.54 5.81
N GLN A 263 11.76 -4.94 6.66
CA GLN A 263 11.61 -4.75 8.11
C GLN A 263 11.45 -3.27 8.49
N VAL A 264 12.34 -2.41 7.98
CA VAL A 264 12.23 -0.96 8.21
C VAL A 264 10.91 -0.40 7.68
N THR A 265 10.48 -0.87 6.52
CA THR A 265 9.18 -0.48 5.94
C THR A 265 8.02 -0.86 6.86
N PHE A 266 7.99 -2.10 7.37
CA PHE A 266 6.95 -2.57 8.29
C PHE A 266 6.97 -1.81 9.62
N ASP A 267 8.15 -1.51 10.18
CA ASP A 267 8.26 -0.73 11.41
C ASP A 267 7.59 0.66 11.27
N PHE A 268 7.75 1.31 10.12
CA PHE A 268 7.07 2.58 9.84
C PHE A 268 5.58 2.40 9.54
N LEU A 269 5.19 1.40 8.76
CA LEU A 269 3.79 1.15 8.43
C LEU A 269 2.97 0.77 9.67
N ASN A 270 3.52 -0.04 10.57
CA ASN A 270 2.89 -0.42 11.84
C ASN A 270 2.79 0.75 12.84
N SER A 271 3.57 1.81 12.64
CA SER A 271 3.54 3.01 13.48
C SER A 271 2.62 4.10 12.93
N TRP A 272 2.22 3.98 11.63
CA TRP A 272 1.38 4.95 10.92
C TRP A 272 -0.10 4.75 11.21
#